data_18c1be32dd958a685479b0bb58e7ca70
#
_entry.id   18c1be32dd958a685479b0bb58e7ca70
#
_cell.length_a   1.000
_cell.length_b   1.000
_cell.length_c   1.000
_cell.angle_alpha   90.00
_cell.angle_beta   90.00
_cell.angle_gamma   90.00
#
_symmetry.space_group_name_H-M   'P 1'
#
loop_
_entity.id
_entity.type
_entity.pdbx_description
1 polymer ?
#
loop_
_entity_poly.entity_id
_entity_poly.type
_entity_poly.pdbx_seq_one_letter_code
_entity_poly.pdbx_strand_id
1 'polypeptide(L)'
;RRVEPNVLSQLAEQTVRIAAVVWALSRTQGWPDGSRCALVLAATALSEAVSTALMTLFYRREAARCFGSTAPRPPREASRRLWDILWPVEGGRVLSSALHTAENMLVPACLAVYLGASGGRTAALEQYGTLKGMALPLLNFPFGLLGSLAVLLMPEITQAHIEGQTARLNALLDRMLRLTGYFSMLAGTLFWVWGRPLAQLLYHSPEAGFYLETLAPAMPLMYLESMVDGAMKGIGEQKAAFRYSVWDAVLRIGGVAVLLPRYGMRGFLTVILLSSFYTCAANTGRLLLSSGTGHAFRRWLGAPLLA
;
A
#
# COMPACT_ATOMS: atom_id res chain seq x y z
N ARG A 1 21.55 12.02 9.06
CA ARG A 1 20.43 12.07 8.07
C ARG A 1 19.29 12.87 8.70
N ARG A 2 18.98 14.03 8.13
CA ARG A 2 17.88 14.86 8.63
C ARG A 2 16.56 14.33 8.01
N VAL A 3 15.72 13.77 8.84
CA VAL A 3 14.38 13.28 8.45
C VAL A 3 13.35 14.43 8.51
N GLU A 4 13.67 15.48 9.24
CA GLU A 4 12.80 16.63 9.50
C GLU A 4 12.14 17.26 8.25
N PRO A 5 12.86 17.53 7.12
CA PRO A 5 12.24 18.16 5.96
C PRO A 5 11.17 17.28 5.30
N ASN A 6 11.37 15.96 5.29
CA ASN A 6 10.40 15.02 4.71
C ASN A 6 9.13 14.94 5.56
N VAL A 7 9.28 14.88 6.89
CA VAL A 7 8.13 14.85 7.81
C VAL A 7 7.34 16.15 7.73
N LEU A 8 8.03 17.31 7.73
CA LEU A 8 7.37 18.61 7.60
C LEU A 8 6.63 18.77 6.28
N SER A 9 7.22 18.33 5.17
CA SER A 9 6.58 18.35 3.85
C SER A 9 5.32 17.47 3.82
N GLN A 10 5.36 16.26 4.39
CA GLN A 10 4.20 15.38 4.47
C GLN A 10 3.09 15.93 5.38
N LEU A 11 3.45 16.50 6.54
CA LEU A 11 2.47 17.14 7.43
C LEU A 11 1.80 18.34 6.74
N ALA A 12 2.58 19.19 6.08
CA ALA A 12 2.04 20.33 5.33
C ALA A 12 1.11 19.86 4.20
N GLU A 13 1.49 18.83 3.44
CA GLU A 13 0.68 18.24 2.40
C GLU A 13 -0.67 17.75 2.94
N GLN A 14 -0.67 16.97 4.01
CA GLN A 14 -1.91 16.46 4.61
C GLN A 14 -2.79 17.57 5.17
N THR A 15 -2.19 18.56 5.82
CA THR A 15 -2.92 19.71 6.37
C THR A 15 -3.58 20.52 5.26
N VAL A 16 -2.84 20.84 4.20
CA VAL A 16 -3.36 21.57 3.03
C VAL A 16 -4.45 20.75 2.33
N ARG A 17 -4.25 19.42 2.16
CA ARG A 17 -5.22 18.54 1.55
C ARG A 17 -6.55 18.55 2.31
N ILE A 18 -6.50 18.31 3.63
CA ILE A 18 -7.70 18.30 4.48
C ILE A 18 -8.41 19.66 4.44
N ALA A 19 -7.66 20.76 4.64
CA ALA A 19 -8.24 22.09 4.62
C ALA A 19 -8.88 22.45 3.27
N ALA A 20 -8.20 22.15 2.16
CA ALA A 20 -8.68 22.40 0.82
C ALA A 20 -9.93 21.57 0.47
N VAL A 21 -9.94 20.28 0.84
CA VAL A 21 -11.10 19.40 0.60
C VAL A 21 -12.30 19.83 1.45
N VAL A 22 -12.12 20.11 2.74
CA VAL A 22 -13.19 20.58 3.62
C VAL A 22 -13.75 21.91 3.11
N TRP A 23 -12.88 22.85 2.76
CA TRP A 23 -13.30 24.14 2.18
C TRP A 23 -14.05 23.95 0.86
N ALA A 24 -13.54 23.10 -0.03
CA ALA A 24 -14.17 22.79 -1.30
C ALA A 24 -15.57 22.20 -1.12
N LEU A 25 -15.73 21.20 -0.26
CA LEU A 25 -17.02 20.54 0.00
C LEU A 25 -18.02 21.47 0.70
N SER A 26 -17.58 22.35 1.60
CA SER A 26 -18.45 23.32 2.27
C SER A 26 -19.03 24.36 1.33
N ARG A 27 -18.31 24.71 0.25
CA ARG A 27 -18.73 25.72 -0.75
C ARG A 27 -19.56 25.15 -1.89
N THR A 28 -19.56 23.84 -2.09
CA THR A 28 -20.18 23.16 -3.23
C THR A 28 -21.44 22.38 -2.88
N GLN A 29 -22.11 22.75 -1.77
CA GLN A 29 -23.41 22.18 -1.43
C GLN A 29 -24.42 22.52 -2.55
N GLY A 30 -24.95 21.48 -3.24
CA GLY A 30 -25.86 21.65 -4.36
C GLY A 30 -25.26 21.59 -5.77
N TRP A 31 -23.93 21.45 -5.88
CA TRP A 31 -23.28 21.25 -7.18
C TRP A 31 -23.41 19.79 -7.66
N PRO A 32 -23.36 19.55 -8.98
CA PRO A 32 -23.35 18.19 -9.54
C PRO A 32 -22.12 17.41 -9.04
N ASP A 33 -22.27 16.10 -8.81
CA ASP A 33 -21.23 15.25 -8.23
C ASP A 33 -19.91 15.26 -9.04
N GLY A 34 -20.00 15.36 -10.37
CA GLY A 34 -18.82 15.47 -11.23
C GLY A 34 -17.97 16.71 -10.93
N SER A 35 -18.60 17.85 -10.67
CA SER A 35 -17.89 19.10 -10.33
C SER A 35 -17.27 19.03 -8.93
N ARG A 36 -17.92 18.37 -7.99
CA ARG A 36 -17.39 18.12 -6.64
C ARG A 36 -16.15 17.23 -6.69
N CYS A 37 -16.22 16.13 -7.47
CA CYS A 37 -15.06 15.25 -7.68
C CYS A 37 -13.90 16.01 -8.33
N ALA A 38 -14.14 16.82 -9.35
CA ALA A 38 -13.09 17.62 -9.99
C ALA A 38 -12.41 18.58 -9.00
N LEU A 39 -13.19 19.19 -8.10
CA LEU A 39 -12.66 20.11 -7.10
C LEU A 39 -11.82 19.38 -6.03
N VAL A 40 -12.22 18.19 -5.61
CA VAL A 40 -11.44 17.34 -4.69
C VAL A 40 -10.12 16.93 -5.34
N LEU A 41 -10.14 16.57 -6.64
CA LEU A 41 -8.92 16.27 -7.39
C LEU A 41 -8.00 17.48 -7.50
N ALA A 42 -8.55 18.67 -7.76
CA ALA A 42 -7.79 19.92 -7.79
C ALA A 42 -7.17 20.25 -6.42
N ALA A 43 -7.90 20.03 -5.32
CA ALA A 43 -7.39 20.21 -3.96
C ALA A 43 -6.24 19.24 -3.64
N THR A 44 -6.33 18.00 -4.11
CA THR A 44 -5.26 16.99 -3.99
C THR A 44 -4.01 17.43 -4.78
N ALA A 45 -4.17 17.83 -6.04
CA ALA A 45 -3.08 18.34 -6.86
C ALA A 45 -2.40 19.57 -6.26
N LEU A 46 -3.18 20.48 -5.66
CA LEU A 46 -2.67 21.65 -4.95
C LEU A 46 -1.80 21.23 -3.75
N SER A 47 -2.25 20.26 -2.95
CA SER A 47 -1.48 19.77 -1.79
C SER A 47 -0.13 19.16 -2.20
N GLU A 48 -0.09 18.41 -3.31
CA GLU A 48 1.15 17.85 -3.87
C GLU A 48 2.08 18.94 -4.40
N ALA A 49 1.54 19.98 -5.05
CA ALA A 49 2.31 21.13 -5.49
C ALA A 49 2.97 21.87 -4.31
N VAL A 50 2.23 22.06 -3.21
CA VAL A 50 2.79 22.67 -1.99
C VAL A 50 3.89 21.82 -1.38
N SER A 51 3.70 20.50 -1.30
CA SER A 51 4.71 19.55 -0.81
C SER A 51 5.99 19.61 -1.65
N THR A 52 5.84 19.58 -2.98
CA THR A 52 6.95 19.68 -3.93
C THR A 52 7.70 21.03 -3.80
N ALA A 53 6.96 22.13 -3.66
CA ALA A 53 7.55 23.46 -3.46
C ALA A 53 8.36 23.53 -2.16
N LEU A 54 7.82 23.00 -1.06
CA LEU A 54 8.52 22.95 0.23
C LEU A 54 9.79 22.11 0.13
N MET A 55 9.75 20.92 -0.44
CA MET A 55 10.91 20.05 -0.62
C MET A 55 11.98 20.72 -1.50
N THR A 56 11.57 21.39 -2.58
CA THR A 56 12.48 22.15 -3.45
C THR A 56 13.15 23.31 -2.69
N LEU A 57 12.41 23.99 -1.82
CA LEU A 57 12.90 25.08 -0.99
C LEU A 57 13.92 24.57 0.05
N PHE A 58 13.63 23.47 0.72
CA PHE A 58 14.56 22.82 1.64
C PHE A 58 15.82 22.35 0.92
N TYR A 59 15.68 21.71 -0.24
CA TYR A 59 16.80 21.28 -1.06
C TYR A 59 17.69 22.45 -1.48
N ARG A 60 17.10 23.55 -2.00
CA ARG A 60 17.85 24.75 -2.39
C ARG A 60 18.59 25.38 -1.21
N ARG A 61 17.95 25.46 -0.03
CA ARG A 61 18.59 25.99 1.19
C ARG A 61 19.77 25.13 1.64
N GLU A 62 19.62 23.80 1.61
CA GLU A 62 20.68 22.88 2.01
C GLU A 62 21.82 22.87 0.96
N ALA A 63 21.50 22.88 -0.31
CA ALA A 63 22.48 23.01 -1.39
C ALA A 63 23.28 24.30 -1.29
N ALA A 64 22.62 25.43 -1.00
CA ALA A 64 23.29 26.72 -0.80
C ALA A 64 24.21 26.71 0.44
N ARG A 65 23.83 26.00 1.50
CA ARG A 65 24.67 25.83 2.71
C ARG A 65 25.89 24.95 2.45
N CYS A 66 25.71 23.86 1.68
CA CYS A 66 26.79 22.88 1.43
C CYS A 66 27.78 23.34 0.34
N PHE A 67 27.28 24.01 -0.70
CA PHE A 67 28.07 24.33 -1.90
C PHE A 67 28.31 25.83 -2.13
N GLY A 68 27.76 26.72 -1.29
CA GLY A 68 27.84 28.17 -1.47
C GLY A 68 27.12 28.61 -2.75
N SER A 69 27.51 29.79 -3.28
CA SER A 69 26.90 30.37 -4.48
C SER A 69 27.31 29.68 -5.80
N THR A 70 28.32 28.81 -5.76
CA THR A 70 28.86 28.08 -6.92
C THR A 70 28.57 26.58 -6.78
N ALA A 71 27.29 26.20 -6.91
CA ALA A 71 26.95 24.78 -7.04
C ALA A 71 27.59 24.24 -8.33
N PRO A 72 28.53 23.29 -8.26
CA PRO A 72 29.09 22.69 -9.47
C PRO A 72 27.96 22.03 -10.25
N ARG A 73 27.88 22.36 -11.55
CA ARG A 73 26.95 21.65 -12.45
C ARG A 73 27.30 20.18 -12.39
N PRO A 74 26.32 19.28 -12.12
CA PRO A 74 26.61 17.86 -12.09
C PRO A 74 27.23 17.46 -13.45
N PRO A 75 28.32 16.68 -13.44
CA PRO A 75 28.92 16.20 -14.68
C PRO A 75 27.84 15.45 -15.49
N ARG A 76 27.89 15.56 -16.82
CA ARG A 76 26.90 14.90 -17.72
C ARG A 76 26.76 13.40 -17.44
N GLU A 77 27.83 12.75 -17.03
CA GLU A 77 27.83 11.35 -16.62
C GLU A 77 26.99 11.07 -15.36
N ALA A 78 27.00 11.96 -14.37
CA ALA A 78 26.17 11.82 -13.17
C ALA A 78 24.68 11.96 -13.49
N SER A 79 24.34 12.89 -14.39
CA SER A 79 22.96 13.04 -14.88
C SER A 79 22.50 11.79 -15.64
N ARG A 80 23.36 11.22 -16.49
CA ARG A 80 23.05 10.01 -17.24
C ARG A 80 22.84 8.82 -16.32
N ARG A 81 23.73 8.59 -15.36
CA ARG A 81 23.58 7.53 -14.34
C ARG A 81 22.32 7.71 -13.50
N LEU A 82 21.95 8.95 -13.18
CA LEU A 82 20.71 9.25 -12.47
C LEU A 82 19.48 8.85 -13.31
N TRP A 83 19.46 9.19 -14.59
CA TRP A 83 18.40 8.79 -15.52
C TRP A 83 18.32 7.28 -15.71
N ASP A 84 19.44 6.58 -15.80
CA ASP A 84 19.49 5.11 -15.92
C ASP A 84 18.92 4.39 -14.69
N ILE A 85 18.92 5.04 -13.51
CA ILE A 85 18.31 4.53 -12.28
C ILE A 85 16.85 4.98 -12.17
N LEU A 86 16.56 6.25 -12.45
CA LEU A 86 15.21 6.83 -12.30
C LEU A 86 14.21 6.19 -13.25
N TRP A 87 14.60 6.02 -14.53
CA TRP A 87 13.67 5.53 -15.53
C TRP A 87 13.08 4.15 -15.25
N PRO A 88 13.85 3.12 -14.85
CA PRO A 88 13.27 1.83 -14.46
C PRO A 88 12.40 1.90 -13.20
N VAL A 89 12.77 2.73 -12.22
CA VAL A 89 12.03 2.87 -10.96
C VAL A 89 10.70 3.57 -11.19
N GLU A 90 10.72 4.72 -11.86
CA GLU A 90 9.50 5.49 -12.16
C GLU A 90 8.63 4.78 -13.19
N GLY A 91 9.21 4.16 -14.20
CA GLY A 91 8.47 3.32 -15.16
C GLY A 91 7.74 2.16 -14.48
N GLY A 92 8.37 1.54 -13.49
CA GLY A 92 7.72 0.52 -12.64
C GLY A 92 6.55 1.08 -11.83
N ARG A 93 6.68 2.27 -11.27
CA ARG A 93 5.60 2.96 -10.53
C ARG A 93 4.43 3.32 -11.43
N VAL A 94 4.71 3.86 -12.62
CA VAL A 94 3.67 4.19 -13.62
C VAL A 94 2.93 2.93 -14.05
N LEU A 95 3.63 1.84 -14.33
CA LEU A 95 3.00 0.57 -14.69
C LEU A 95 2.12 0.03 -13.57
N SER A 96 2.60 0.01 -12.32
CA SER A 96 1.80 -0.39 -11.16
C SER A 96 0.56 0.48 -10.99
N SER A 97 0.71 1.80 -11.12
CA SER A 97 -0.42 2.74 -11.04
C SER A 97 -1.44 2.52 -12.16
N ALA A 98 -1.00 2.24 -13.38
CA ALA A 98 -1.88 1.93 -14.50
C ALA A 98 -2.65 0.63 -14.28
N LEU A 99 -2.00 -0.42 -13.77
CA LEU A 99 -2.63 -1.70 -13.43
C LEU A 99 -3.68 -1.55 -12.31
N HIS A 100 -3.36 -0.80 -11.26
CA HIS A 100 -4.32 -0.48 -10.20
C HIS A 100 -5.49 0.37 -10.70
N THR A 101 -5.26 1.31 -11.61
CA THR A 101 -6.33 2.10 -12.23
C THR A 101 -7.23 1.21 -13.08
N ALA A 102 -6.65 0.32 -13.87
CA ALA A 102 -7.42 -0.65 -14.66
C ALA A 102 -8.28 -1.55 -13.75
N GLU A 103 -7.73 -2.06 -12.66
CA GLU A 103 -8.49 -2.82 -11.66
C GLU A 103 -9.63 -2.00 -11.06
N ASN A 104 -9.36 -0.76 -10.64
CA ASN A 104 -10.37 0.12 -10.03
C ASN A 104 -11.52 0.47 -10.99
N MET A 105 -11.27 0.47 -12.30
CA MET A 105 -12.31 0.65 -13.32
C MET A 105 -13.05 -0.66 -13.64
N LEU A 106 -12.32 -1.77 -13.68
CA LEU A 106 -12.85 -3.07 -14.07
C LEU A 106 -13.79 -3.63 -13.00
N VAL A 107 -13.46 -3.47 -11.71
CA VAL A 107 -14.26 -4.03 -10.61
C VAL A 107 -15.70 -3.49 -10.61
N PRO A 108 -15.97 -2.18 -10.62
CA PRO A 108 -17.33 -1.68 -10.69
C PRO A 108 -18.04 -2.05 -12.00
N ALA A 109 -17.31 -2.11 -13.12
CA ALA A 109 -17.88 -2.49 -14.41
C ALA A 109 -18.36 -3.95 -14.41
N CYS A 110 -17.52 -4.88 -13.96
CA CYS A 110 -17.89 -6.31 -13.85
C CYS A 110 -18.99 -6.55 -12.80
N LEU A 111 -18.97 -5.81 -11.70
CA LEU A 111 -20.01 -5.89 -10.67
C LEU A 111 -21.36 -5.37 -11.16
N ALA A 112 -21.35 -4.29 -11.96
CA ALA A 112 -22.58 -3.79 -12.61
C ALA A 112 -23.20 -4.82 -13.57
N VAL A 113 -22.39 -5.61 -14.27
CA VAL A 113 -22.89 -6.72 -15.11
C VAL A 113 -23.57 -7.80 -14.26
N TYR A 114 -23.01 -8.12 -13.09
CA TYR A 114 -23.61 -9.09 -12.17
C TYR A 114 -24.95 -8.60 -11.59
N LEU A 115 -25.04 -7.32 -11.23
CA LEU A 115 -26.24 -6.71 -10.60
C LEU A 115 -27.38 -6.40 -11.60
N GLY A 116 -27.09 -6.43 -12.90
CA GLY A 116 -28.10 -6.21 -13.96
C GLY A 116 -28.28 -4.76 -14.38
N ALA A 117 -29.04 -4.55 -15.49
CA ALA A 117 -29.11 -3.28 -16.19
C ALA A 117 -29.83 -2.15 -15.42
N SER A 118 -30.79 -2.45 -14.53
CA SER A 118 -31.56 -1.44 -13.80
C SER A 118 -30.94 -1.12 -12.46
N GLY A 119 -30.14 -0.02 -12.41
CA GLY A 119 -29.50 0.46 -11.17
C GLY A 119 -28.18 -0.21 -10.83
N GLY A 120 -27.74 -1.23 -11.59
CA GLY A 120 -26.55 -2.02 -11.29
C GLY A 120 -25.26 -1.22 -11.16
N ARG A 121 -25.09 -0.14 -11.92
CA ARG A 121 -23.88 0.70 -11.87
C ARG A 121 -23.76 1.47 -10.56
N THR A 122 -24.86 2.04 -10.08
CA THR A 122 -24.88 2.81 -8.82
C THR A 122 -24.63 1.87 -7.63
N ALA A 123 -25.34 0.75 -7.57
CA ALA A 123 -25.16 -0.27 -6.53
C ALA A 123 -23.74 -0.88 -6.57
N ALA A 124 -23.16 -1.11 -7.75
CA ALA A 124 -21.80 -1.58 -7.91
C ALA A 124 -20.78 -0.58 -7.36
N LEU A 125 -20.94 0.70 -7.64
CA LEU A 125 -20.08 1.76 -7.11
C LEU A 125 -20.23 1.90 -5.59
N GLU A 126 -21.44 1.77 -5.06
CA GLU A 126 -21.70 1.80 -3.63
C GLU A 126 -21.02 0.63 -2.89
N GLN A 127 -21.21 -0.60 -3.36
CA GLN A 127 -20.57 -1.77 -2.76
C GLN A 127 -19.04 -1.69 -2.84
N TYR A 128 -18.50 -1.31 -3.98
CA TYR A 128 -17.06 -1.14 -4.15
C TYR A 128 -16.53 0.02 -3.31
N GLY A 129 -17.26 1.12 -3.22
CA GLY A 129 -16.96 2.27 -2.36
C GLY A 129 -16.95 1.91 -0.88
N THR A 130 -17.91 1.12 -0.42
CA THR A 130 -17.96 0.61 0.96
C THR A 130 -16.74 -0.26 1.28
N LEU A 131 -16.35 -1.14 0.38
CA LEU A 131 -15.14 -1.95 0.57
C LEU A 131 -13.87 -1.09 0.59
N LYS A 132 -13.67 -0.24 -0.43
CA LYS A 132 -12.45 0.58 -0.58
C LYS A 132 -12.38 1.75 0.39
N GLY A 133 -13.51 2.36 0.73
CA GLY A 133 -13.56 3.56 1.57
C GLY A 133 -13.77 3.28 3.06
N MET A 134 -14.31 2.13 3.41
CA MET A 134 -14.63 1.80 4.81
C MET A 134 -13.87 0.56 5.30
N ALA A 135 -14.04 -0.60 4.66
CA ALA A 135 -13.49 -1.85 5.16
C ALA A 135 -11.97 -1.93 5.03
N LEU A 136 -11.41 -1.68 3.85
CA LEU A 136 -9.95 -1.78 3.63
C LEU A 136 -9.13 -0.77 4.44
N PRO A 137 -9.53 0.52 4.58
CA PRO A 137 -8.81 1.45 5.44
C PRO A 137 -8.80 1.01 6.90
N LEU A 138 -9.91 0.47 7.40
CA LEU A 138 -10.00 -0.01 8.77
C LEU A 138 -9.13 -1.26 9.00
N LEU A 139 -9.11 -2.20 8.05
CA LEU A 139 -8.21 -3.36 8.09
C LEU A 139 -6.73 -2.96 8.03
N ASN A 140 -6.40 -1.90 7.30
CA ASN A 140 -5.02 -1.42 7.19
C ASN A 140 -4.59 -0.50 8.34
N PHE A 141 -5.52 0.01 9.15
CA PHE A 141 -5.21 0.92 10.25
C PHE A 141 -4.20 0.35 11.26
N PRO A 142 -4.33 -0.89 11.77
CA PRO A 142 -3.34 -1.46 12.68
C PRO A 142 -1.97 -1.64 12.04
N PHE A 143 -1.90 -1.85 10.73
CA PHE A 143 -0.64 -1.97 9.99
C PHE A 143 0.22 -0.70 10.08
N GLY A 144 -0.37 0.48 10.28
CA GLY A 144 0.38 1.73 10.46
C GLY A 144 1.40 1.66 11.61
N LEU A 145 1.10 0.92 12.68
CA LEU A 145 2.02 0.67 13.80
C LEU A 145 3.21 -0.18 13.36
N LEU A 146 2.95 -1.26 12.62
CA LEU A 146 4.00 -2.13 12.06
C LEU A 146 4.81 -1.41 10.99
N GLY A 147 4.19 -0.57 10.19
CA GLY A 147 4.86 0.26 9.19
C GLY A 147 5.92 1.16 9.80
N SER A 148 5.65 1.76 10.95
CA SER A 148 6.62 2.55 11.70
C SER A 148 7.84 1.72 12.11
N LEU A 149 7.61 0.49 12.59
CA LEU A 149 8.68 -0.44 12.93
C LEU A 149 9.51 -0.84 11.69
N ALA A 150 8.84 -1.08 10.56
CA ALA A 150 9.52 -1.40 9.31
C ALA A 150 10.49 -0.29 8.88
N VAL A 151 10.05 0.98 8.96
CA VAL A 151 10.89 2.14 8.62
C VAL A 151 12.16 2.20 9.50
N LEU A 152 12.06 1.83 10.78
CA LEU A 152 13.21 1.80 11.70
C LEU A 152 14.15 0.63 11.43
N LEU A 153 13.62 -0.55 11.10
CA LEU A 153 14.41 -1.77 10.87
C LEU A 153 15.05 -1.82 9.47
N MET A 154 14.45 -1.15 8.48
CA MET A 154 14.92 -1.21 7.10
C MET A 154 16.39 -0.79 6.91
N PRO A 155 16.89 0.32 7.52
CA PRO A 155 18.30 0.68 7.42
C PRO A 155 19.24 -0.36 8.04
N GLU A 156 18.83 -1.02 9.14
CA GLU A 156 19.62 -2.05 9.79
C GLU A 156 19.70 -3.32 8.95
N ILE A 157 18.58 -3.72 8.31
CA ILE A 157 18.53 -4.84 7.38
C ILE A 157 19.45 -4.58 6.18
N THR A 158 19.38 -3.37 5.60
CA THR A 158 20.24 -2.99 4.48
C THR A 158 21.71 -2.98 4.87
N GLN A 159 22.04 -2.46 6.03
CA GLN A 159 23.41 -2.43 6.54
C GLN A 159 23.95 -3.85 6.78
N ALA A 160 23.20 -4.70 7.48
CA ALA A 160 23.60 -6.09 7.74
C ALA A 160 23.80 -6.88 6.42
N HIS A 161 22.98 -6.60 5.40
CA HIS A 161 23.13 -7.20 4.07
C HIS A 161 24.40 -6.74 3.36
N ILE A 162 24.70 -5.43 3.33
CA ILE A 162 25.88 -4.86 2.69
C ILE A 162 27.17 -5.34 3.38
N GLU A 163 27.16 -5.43 4.71
CA GLU A 163 28.30 -5.92 5.51
C GLU A 163 28.48 -7.44 5.45
N GLY A 164 27.59 -8.17 4.78
CA GLY A 164 27.64 -9.64 4.66
C GLY A 164 27.36 -10.37 5.98
N GLN A 165 26.76 -9.69 6.98
CA GLN A 165 26.44 -10.24 8.29
C GLN A 165 25.17 -11.09 8.25
N THR A 166 25.23 -12.26 7.63
CA THR A 166 24.06 -13.14 7.38
C THR A 166 23.34 -13.52 8.68
N ALA A 167 24.06 -13.81 9.76
CA ALA A 167 23.46 -14.16 11.05
C ALA A 167 22.64 -13.00 11.63
N ARG A 168 23.15 -11.76 11.56
CA ARG A 168 22.46 -10.55 12.01
C ARG A 168 21.24 -10.24 11.12
N LEU A 169 21.41 -10.34 9.81
CA LEU A 169 20.33 -10.16 8.84
C LEU A 169 19.18 -11.12 9.15
N ASN A 170 19.47 -12.40 9.33
CA ASN A 170 18.50 -13.43 9.62
C ASN A 170 17.78 -13.22 10.96
N ALA A 171 18.49 -12.77 11.98
CA ALA A 171 17.91 -12.44 13.29
C ALA A 171 16.95 -11.24 13.21
N LEU A 172 17.31 -10.19 12.42
CA LEU A 172 16.45 -9.03 12.19
C LEU A 172 15.19 -9.40 11.43
N LEU A 173 15.32 -10.17 10.34
CA LEU A 173 14.19 -10.65 9.54
C LEU A 173 13.26 -11.54 10.37
N ASP A 174 13.82 -12.49 11.13
CA ASP A 174 13.04 -13.40 11.97
C ASP A 174 12.26 -12.64 13.06
N ARG A 175 12.88 -11.66 13.71
CA ARG A 175 12.22 -10.82 14.72
C ARG A 175 11.11 -9.99 14.12
N MET A 176 11.36 -9.34 12.97
CA MET A 176 10.39 -8.50 12.27
C MET A 176 9.16 -9.33 11.83
N LEU A 177 9.39 -10.47 11.18
CA LEU A 177 8.31 -11.30 10.63
C LEU A 177 7.52 -12.02 11.72
N ARG A 178 8.16 -12.46 12.82
CA ARG A 178 7.45 -13.00 13.98
C ARG A 178 6.54 -11.96 14.64
N LEU A 179 7.08 -10.76 14.89
CA LEU A 179 6.28 -9.70 15.49
C LEU A 179 5.08 -9.34 14.61
N THR A 180 5.30 -9.27 13.30
CA THR A 180 4.22 -9.06 12.32
C THR A 180 3.19 -10.19 12.37
N GLY A 181 3.63 -11.44 12.42
CA GLY A 181 2.76 -12.60 12.52
C GLY A 181 1.86 -12.55 13.76
N TYR A 182 2.42 -12.36 14.94
CA TYR A 182 1.63 -12.26 16.18
C TYR A 182 0.67 -11.08 16.16
N PHE A 183 1.15 -9.90 15.76
CA PHE A 183 0.30 -8.70 15.71
C PHE A 183 -0.83 -8.82 14.70
N SER A 184 -0.55 -9.36 13.52
CA SER A 184 -1.56 -9.54 12.46
C SER A 184 -2.59 -10.60 12.80
N MET A 185 -2.19 -11.68 13.51
CA MET A 185 -3.13 -12.68 14.04
C MET A 185 -4.05 -12.08 15.10
N LEU A 186 -3.49 -11.32 16.05
CA LEU A 186 -4.28 -10.62 17.06
C LEU A 186 -5.27 -9.66 16.40
N ALA A 187 -4.81 -8.81 15.48
CA ALA A 187 -5.67 -7.87 14.78
C ALA A 187 -6.72 -8.60 13.92
N GLY A 188 -6.33 -9.65 13.20
CA GLY A 188 -7.24 -10.48 12.40
C GLY A 188 -8.33 -11.12 13.24
N THR A 189 -7.99 -11.70 14.38
CA THR A 189 -8.96 -12.28 15.32
C THR A 189 -9.91 -11.22 15.86
N LEU A 190 -9.39 -10.03 16.22
CA LEU A 190 -10.20 -8.91 16.67
C LEU A 190 -11.23 -8.52 15.60
N PHE A 191 -10.82 -8.33 14.37
CA PHE A 191 -11.72 -7.94 13.27
C PHE A 191 -12.66 -9.08 12.86
N TRP A 192 -12.25 -10.33 13.02
CA TRP A 192 -13.12 -11.47 12.74
C TRP A 192 -14.28 -11.54 13.74
N VAL A 193 -14.01 -11.31 15.04
CA VAL A 193 -15.03 -11.38 16.09
C VAL A 193 -15.85 -10.09 16.18
N TRP A 194 -15.17 -8.93 16.08
CA TRP A 194 -15.78 -7.61 16.30
C TRP A 194 -15.99 -6.79 15.04
N GLY A 195 -15.74 -7.35 13.86
CA GLY A 195 -15.83 -6.62 12.58
C GLY A 195 -17.20 -6.00 12.32
N ARG A 196 -18.28 -6.76 12.55
CA ARG A 196 -19.65 -6.23 12.40
C ARG A 196 -19.99 -5.15 13.42
N PRO A 197 -19.80 -5.35 14.73
CA PRO A 197 -20.02 -4.30 15.72
C PRO A 197 -19.21 -3.04 15.46
N LEU A 198 -17.93 -3.17 15.06
CA LEU A 198 -17.07 -2.04 14.73
C LEU A 198 -17.55 -1.27 13.50
N ALA A 199 -17.91 -1.96 12.43
CA ALA A 199 -18.46 -1.32 11.24
C ALA A 199 -19.78 -0.61 11.51
N GLN A 200 -20.63 -1.22 12.32
CA GLN A 200 -21.91 -0.62 12.71
C GLN A 200 -21.70 0.64 13.58
N LEU A 201 -20.73 0.59 14.50
CA LEU A 201 -20.41 1.73 15.37
C LEU A 201 -19.78 2.89 14.59
N LEU A 202 -18.84 2.60 13.67
CA LEU A 202 -18.07 3.63 12.98
C LEU A 202 -18.75 4.16 11.73
N TYR A 203 -19.40 3.29 10.96
CA TYR A 203 -19.90 3.60 9.61
C TYR A 203 -21.41 3.40 9.47
N HIS A 204 -22.10 2.83 10.46
CA HIS A 204 -23.51 2.47 10.38
C HIS A 204 -23.83 1.58 9.15
N SER A 205 -22.87 0.76 8.70
CA SER A 205 -22.93 -0.06 7.50
C SER A 205 -22.78 -1.55 7.81
N PRO A 206 -23.85 -2.35 7.66
CA PRO A 206 -23.78 -3.81 7.82
C PRO A 206 -22.89 -4.47 6.75
N GLU A 207 -22.84 -3.90 5.53
CA GLU A 207 -22.01 -4.41 4.44
C GLU A 207 -20.52 -4.28 4.72
N ALA A 208 -20.09 -3.12 5.26
CA ALA A 208 -18.71 -2.94 5.69
C ALA A 208 -18.31 -3.99 6.74
N GLY A 209 -19.23 -4.34 7.65
CA GLY A 209 -19.04 -5.40 8.64
C GLY A 209 -18.82 -6.77 8.03
N PHE A 210 -19.60 -7.12 7.02
CA PHE A 210 -19.44 -8.38 6.28
C PHE A 210 -18.07 -8.45 5.58
N TYR A 211 -17.61 -7.34 4.96
CA TYR A 211 -16.30 -7.30 4.30
C TYR A 211 -15.16 -7.42 5.30
N LEU A 212 -15.25 -6.74 6.46
CA LEU A 212 -14.27 -6.84 7.54
C LEU A 212 -14.14 -8.28 8.05
N GLU A 213 -15.25 -8.91 8.38
CA GLU A 213 -15.28 -10.30 8.88
C GLU A 213 -14.71 -11.29 7.86
N THR A 214 -15.06 -11.11 6.56
CA THR A 214 -14.59 -11.99 5.49
C THR A 214 -13.10 -11.82 5.19
N LEU A 215 -12.56 -10.60 5.27
CA LEU A 215 -11.16 -10.32 4.99
C LEU A 215 -10.24 -10.44 6.21
N ALA A 216 -10.79 -10.44 7.43
CA ALA A 216 -10.02 -10.55 8.66
C ALA A 216 -9.05 -11.75 8.68
N PRO A 217 -9.42 -12.97 8.23
CA PRO A 217 -8.49 -14.10 8.15
C PRO A 217 -7.33 -13.89 7.18
N ALA A 218 -7.45 -12.95 6.22
CA ALA A 218 -6.36 -12.62 5.30
C ALA A 218 -5.35 -11.61 5.87
N MET A 219 -5.68 -10.92 6.96
CA MET A 219 -4.80 -9.90 7.55
C MET A 219 -3.38 -10.39 7.81
N PRO A 220 -3.14 -11.60 8.35
CA PRO A 220 -1.81 -12.13 8.54
C PRO A 220 -1.01 -12.19 7.23
N LEU A 221 -1.64 -12.61 6.14
CA LEU A 221 -1.02 -12.69 4.82
C LEU A 221 -0.72 -11.30 4.27
N MET A 222 -1.68 -10.37 4.34
CA MET A 222 -1.53 -8.99 3.86
C MET A 222 -0.42 -8.24 4.60
N TYR A 223 -0.33 -8.39 5.91
CA TYR A 223 0.67 -7.70 6.72
C TYR A 223 2.07 -8.30 6.53
N LEU A 224 2.16 -9.64 6.48
CA LEU A 224 3.42 -10.32 6.16
C LEU A 224 3.91 -9.96 4.76
N GLU A 225 3.04 -9.95 3.77
CA GLU A 225 3.35 -9.51 2.41
C GLU A 225 3.99 -8.11 2.39
N SER A 226 3.35 -7.14 3.05
CA SER A 226 3.84 -5.76 3.09
C SER A 226 5.20 -5.64 3.78
N MET A 227 5.42 -6.41 4.86
CA MET A 227 6.71 -6.43 5.56
C MET A 227 7.80 -7.12 4.76
N VAL A 228 7.47 -8.23 4.09
CA VAL A 228 8.40 -8.96 3.21
C VAL A 228 8.77 -8.11 2.00
N ASP A 229 7.81 -7.42 1.37
CA ASP A 229 8.07 -6.49 0.26
C ASP A 229 9.02 -5.36 0.68
N GLY A 230 8.82 -4.81 1.88
CA GLY A 230 9.76 -3.87 2.48
C GLY A 230 11.16 -4.47 2.64
N ALA A 231 11.29 -5.65 3.25
CA ALA A 231 12.57 -6.33 3.45
C ALA A 231 13.28 -6.63 2.12
N MET A 232 12.56 -7.08 1.09
CA MET A 232 13.11 -7.32 -0.25
C MET A 232 13.69 -6.04 -0.87
N LYS A 233 13.04 -4.90 -0.66
CA LYS A 233 13.58 -3.59 -1.07
C LYS A 233 14.85 -3.24 -0.30
N GLY A 234 14.91 -3.56 1.00
CA GLY A 234 16.08 -3.36 1.85
C GLY A 234 17.30 -4.18 1.43
N ILE A 235 17.13 -5.40 0.97
CA ILE A 235 18.22 -6.29 0.48
C ILE A 235 18.52 -6.13 -1.02
N GLY A 236 17.89 -5.17 -1.71
CA GLY A 236 18.14 -4.88 -3.13
C GLY A 236 17.39 -5.75 -4.15
N GLU A 237 16.48 -6.64 -3.70
CA GLU A 237 15.67 -7.52 -4.56
C GLU A 237 14.41 -6.83 -5.14
N GLN A 238 14.48 -5.52 -5.37
CA GLN A 238 13.37 -4.70 -5.87
C GLN A 238 12.82 -5.19 -7.22
N LYS A 239 13.70 -5.70 -8.11
CA LYS A 239 13.28 -6.20 -9.43
C LYS A 239 12.42 -7.46 -9.33
N ALA A 240 12.73 -8.32 -8.36
CA ALA A 240 11.93 -9.53 -8.11
C ALA A 240 10.57 -9.16 -7.51
N ALA A 241 10.55 -8.28 -6.49
CA ALA A 241 9.32 -7.78 -5.88
C ALA A 241 8.40 -7.14 -6.93
N PHE A 242 8.94 -6.27 -7.79
CA PHE A 242 8.19 -5.64 -8.87
C PHE A 242 7.59 -6.66 -9.84
N ARG A 243 8.37 -7.67 -10.26
CA ARG A 243 7.88 -8.72 -11.15
C ARG A 243 6.72 -9.51 -10.54
N TYR A 244 6.78 -9.83 -9.24
CA TYR A 244 5.69 -10.51 -8.54
C TYR A 244 4.45 -9.61 -8.41
N SER A 245 4.62 -8.31 -8.16
CA SER A 245 3.52 -7.35 -8.14
C SER A 245 2.82 -7.22 -9.50
N VAL A 246 3.57 -7.27 -10.61
CA VAL A 246 2.98 -7.26 -11.96
C VAL A 246 2.17 -8.53 -12.21
N TRP A 247 2.72 -9.70 -11.86
CA TRP A 247 1.98 -10.97 -11.97
C TRP A 247 0.74 -11.00 -11.09
N ASP A 248 0.82 -10.46 -9.87
CA ASP A 248 -0.35 -10.32 -9.00
C ASP A 248 -1.43 -9.46 -9.64
N ALA A 249 -1.06 -8.29 -10.18
CA ALA A 249 -2.02 -7.42 -10.86
C ALA A 249 -2.69 -8.12 -12.07
N VAL A 250 -1.94 -8.90 -12.84
CA VAL A 250 -2.50 -9.70 -13.95
C VAL A 250 -3.47 -10.77 -13.43
N LEU A 251 -3.09 -11.49 -12.37
CA LEU A 251 -3.95 -12.48 -11.73
C LEU A 251 -5.23 -11.85 -11.17
N ARG A 252 -5.13 -10.68 -10.54
CA ARG A 252 -6.27 -9.93 -10.01
C ARG A 252 -7.20 -9.48 -11.12
N ILE A 253 -6.67 -8.84 -12.17
CA ILE A 253 -7.46 -8.40 -13.32
C ILE A 253 -8.17 -9.59 -13.98
N GLY A 254 -7.47 -10.71 -14.21
CA GLY A 254 -8.06 -11.93 -14.75
C GLY A 254 -9.10 -12.54 -13.81
N GLY A 255 -8.80 -12.62 -12.52
CA GLY A 255 -9.74 -13.10 -11.49
C GLY A 255 -11.00 -12.25 -11.40
N VAL A 256 -10.85 -10.92 -11.43
CA VAL A 256 -11.97 -9.97 -11.45
C VAL A 256 -12.85 -10.19 -12.68
N ALA A 257 -12.25 -10.29 -13.87
CA ALA A 257 -13.00 -10.48 -15.11
C ALA A 257 -13.80 -11.79 -15.15
N VAL A 258 -13.34 -12.84 -14.45
CA VAL A 258 -13.98 -14.17 -14.46
C VAL A 258 -14.92 -14.38 -13.28
N LEU A 259 -14.50 -14.01 -12.06
CA LEU A 259 -15.25 -14.32 -10.84
C LEU A 259 -16.32 -13.28 -10.50
N LEU A 260 -16.08 -11.97 -10.77
CA LEU A 260 -17.06 -10.95 -10.44
C LEU A 260 -18.38 -11.08 -11.19
N PRO A 261 -18.40 -11.28 -12.51
CA PRO A 261 -19.67 -11.42 -13.23
C PRO A 261 -20.50 -12.64 -12.79
N ARG A 262 -19.85 -13.65 -12.17
CA ARG A 262 -20.50 -14.91 -11.73
C ARG A 262 -20.91 -14.90 -10.26
N TYR A 263 -20.09 -14.36 -9.39
CA TYR A 263 -20.22 -14.43 -7.92
C TYR A 263 -20.37 -13.07 -7.23
N GLY A 264 -20.39 -11.98 -8.01
CA GLY A 264 -20.50 -10.64 -7.48
C GLY A 264 -19.37 -10.29 -6.52
N MET A 265 -19.69 -9.53 -5.46
CA MET A 265 -18.71 -9.07 -4.48
C MET A 265 -17.98 -10.21 -3.74
N ARG A 266 -18.64 -11.36 -3.52
CA ARG A 266 -17.97 -12.55 -2.96
C ARG A 266 -16.83 -13.05 -3.84
N GLY A 267 -17.02 -12.99 -5.18
CA GLY A 267 -15.96 -13.29 -6.14
C GLY A 267 -14.77 -12.36 -6.01
N PHE A 268 -15.02 -11.06 -5.80
CA PHE A 268 -13.95 -10.09 -5.58
C PHE A 268 -13.17 -10.34 -4.28
N LEU A 269 -13.86 -10.60 -3.18
CA LEU A 269 -13.21 -10.95 -1.91
C LEU A 269 -12.34 -12.20 -2.07
N THR A 270 -12.80 -13.21 -2.82
CA THR A 270 -12.01 -14.39 -3.12
C THR A 270 -10.75 -14.06 -3.94
N VAL A 271 -10.86 -13.15 -4.93
CA VAL A 271 -9.69 -12.67 -5.68
C VAL A 271 -8.67 -12.00 -4.76
N ILE A 272 -9.11 -11.15 -3.84
CA ILE A 272 -8.22 -10.51 -2.85
C ILE A 272 -7.50 -11.56 -1.99
N LEU A 273 -8.22 -12.57 -1.49
CA LEU A 273 -7.64 -13.65 -0.67
C LEU A 273 -6.59 -14.44 -1.45
N LEU A 274 -6.90 -14.84 -2.68
CA LEU A 274 -5.98 -15.59 -3.55
C LEU A 274 -4.74 -14.75 -3.92
N SER A 275 -4.93 -13.48 -4.23
CA SER A 275 -3.86 -12.53 -4.51
C SER A 275 -2.93 -12.39 -3.31
N SER A 276 -3.46 -12.12 -2.11
CA SER A 276 -2.65 -11.99 -0.89
C SER A 276 -1.89 -13.28 -0.56
N PHE A 277 -2.48 -14.44 -0.81
CA PHE A 277 -1.79 -15.71 -0.64
C PHE A 277 -0.64 -15.86 -1.64
N TYR A 278 -0.88 -15.57 -2.93
CA TYR A 278 0.13 -15.65 -3.98
C TYR A 278 1.30 -14.72 -3.70
N THR A 279 1.04 -13.45 -3.43
CA THR A 279 2.10 -12.44 -3.20
C THR A 279 2.87 -12.72 -1.92
N CYS A 280 2.21 -13.12 -0.84
CA CYS A 280 2.87 -13.55 0.39
C CYS A 280 3.79 -14.75 0.14
N ALA A 281 3.32 -15.79 -0.56
CA ALA A 281 4.09 -16.98 -0.86
C ALA A 281 5.28 -16.68 -1.79
N ALA A 282 5.07 -15.92 -2.88
CA ALA A 282 6.11 -15.59 -3.85
C ALA A 282 7.21 -14.71 -3.25
N ASN A 283 6.83 -13.64 -2.56
CA ASN A 283 7.78 -12.72 -1.93
C ASN A 283 8.55 -13.38 -0.77
N THR A 284 7.85 -14.14 0.09
CA THR A 284 8.49 -14.88 1.19
C THR A 284 9.42 -15.96 0.67
N GLY A 285 9.02 -16.72 -0.36
CA GLY A 285 9.86 -17.71 -0.99
C GLY A 285 11.15 -17.10 -1.56
N ARG A 286 11.05 -15.94 -2.22
CA ARG A 286 12.23 -15.22 -2.73
C ARG A 286 13.12 -14.71 -1.61
N LEU A 287 12.53 -14.11 -0.56
CA LEU A 287 13.28 -13.63 0.60
C LEU A 287 14.08 -14.76 1.26
N LEU A 288 13.49 -15.94 1.43
CA LEU A 288 14.15 -17.11 2.00
C LEU A 288 15.32 -17.59 1.14
N LEU A 289 15.16 -17.61 -0.18
CA LEU A 289 16.21 -18.00 -1.11
C LEU A 289 17.38 -17.00 -1.10
N SER A 290 17.10 -15.70 -1.02
CA SER A 290 18.12 -14.65 -1.05
C SER A 290 18.83 -14.45 0.30
N SER A 291 18.16 -14.75 1.42
CA SER A 291 18.73 -14.64 2.77
C SER A 291 19.40 -15.94 3.29
N GLY A 292 19.24 -17.07 2.59
CA GLY A 292 19.78 -18.37 3.01
C GLY A 292 19.06 -19.01 4.21
N THR A 293 17.88 -18.52 4.58
CA THR A 293 17.11 -18.98 5.76
C THR A 293 16.04 -20.02 5.41
N GLY A 294 16.41 -21.21 4.98
CA GLY A 294 15.47 -22.24 4.52
C GLY A 294 14.44 -22.79 5.54
N HIS A 295 14.51 -22.43 6.83
CA HIS A 295 13.70 -23.09 7.88
C HIS A 295 12.78 -22.19 8.70
N ALA A 296 12.71 -20.88 8.42
CA ALA A 296 12.04 -19.92 9.27
C ALA A 296 10.51 -19.81 9.06
N PHE A 297 9.97 -20.24 7.92
CA PHE A 297 8.55 -20.12 7.57
C PHE A 297 7.59 -20.76 8.60
N ARG A 298 7.95 -21.93 9.13
CA ARG A 298 7.16 -22.60 10.19
C ARG A 298 7.09 -21.80 11.48
N ARG A 299 8.11 -20.98 11.77
CA ARG A 299 8.15 -20.12 12.97
C ARG A 299 7.36 -18.84 12.81
N TRP A 300 7.19 -18.33 11.60
CA TRP A 300 6.54 -17.04 11.35
C TRP A 300 5.02 -17.14 11.23
N LEU A 301 4.52 -18.25 10.66
CA LEU A 301 3.08 -18.51 10.52
C LEU A 301 2.61 -19.65 11.44
N GLY A 302 3.41 -20.71 11.57
CA GLY A 302 3.01 -21.89 12.33
C GLY A 302 2.96 -21.65 13.85
N ALA A 303 3.92 -20.92 14.42
CA ALA A 303 3.93 -20.63 15.85
C ALA A 303 2.79 -19.68 16.27
N PRO A 304 2.46 -18.60 15.53
CA PRO A 304 1.30 -17.75 15.86
C PRO A 304 -0.06 -18.44 15.65
N LEU A 305 -0.15 -19.44 14.75
CA LEU A 305 -1.39 -20.21 14.54
C LEU A 305 -1.67 -21.21 15.65
N LEU A 306 -0.65 -21.58 16.42
CA LEU A 306 -0.75 -22.56 17.53
C LEU A 306 -0.82 -21.89 18.90
N ALA A 307 -0.66 -20.57 18.98
CA ALA A 307 -0.78 -19.76 20.19
C ALA A 307 -2.17 -19.12 20.31
#